data_d5fc37c212ff886af6153664b1343bb6
#
_entry.id   d5fc37c212ff886af6153664b1343bb6
#
_cell.length_a   1.000
_cell.length_b   1.000
_cell.length_c   1.000
_cell.angle_alpha   90.00
_cell.angle_beta   90.00
_cell.angle_gamma   90.00
#
_symmetry.space_group_name_H-M   'P 1'
#
loop_
_entity.id
_entity.type
_entity.pdbx_description
1 polymer ?
#
loop_
_entity_poly.entity_id
_entity_poly.type
_entity_poly.pdbx_seq_one_letter_code
_entity_poly.pdbx_strand_id
1 'polypeptide(L)'
;LGAGAWGTALAIHIAKKHNVVLWARDSSHVSGMGKSRSNPLYLGDFIFPENLTLENNLDLATEDAEIIISVVPTSGFRSVLESIDKINKNIPVIWANKGLEKGTAKLPHEVAIDVLGNPNSANNRHFGVISGPSFAAELVRALPTAVTMASTDKDLSSIAAKLFHHSNMRVYTSNDVVG
;
A
#
# COMPACT_ATOMS: atom_id res chain seq x y z
N LEU A 1 -2.48 3.86 0.09
CA LEU A 1 -3.72 4.18 -0.62
C LEU A 1 -4.70 3.02 -0.49
N GLY A 2 -5.98 3.32 -0.14
CA GLY A 2 -7.03 2.32 0.06
C GLY A 2 -7.29 2.00 1.53
N ALA A 3 -8.39 2.53 2.09
CA ALA A 3 -8.81 2.36 3.48
C ALA A 3 -9.79 1.18 3.67
N GLY A 4 -9.53 0.04 3.00
CA GLY A 4 -10.15 -1.24 3.32
C GLY A 4 -9.54 -1.87 4.58
N ALA A 5 -9.95 -3.08 4.94
CA ALA A 5 -9.44 -3.76 6.14
C ALA A 5 -7.91 -3.88 6.14
N TRP A 6 -7.32 -4.42 5.07
CA TRP A 6 -5.86 -4.61 4.97
C TRP A 6 -5.09 -3.30 4.92
N GLY A 7 -5.54 -2.32 4.12
CA GLY A 7 -4.87 -1.03 4.01
C GLY A 7 -4.90 -0.26 5.34
N THR A 8 -6.02 -0.31 6.06
CA THR A 8 -6.12 0.30 7.40
C THR A 8 -5.21 -0.40 8.40
N ALA A 9 -5.19 -1.75 8.42
CA ALA A 9 -4.32 -2.51 9.33
C ALA A 9 -2.84 -2.22 9.08
N LEU A 10 -2.43 -2.15 7.81
CA LEU A 10 -1.07 -1.84 7.43
C LEU A 10 -0.69 -0.39 7.79
N ALA A 11 -1.61 0.56 7.57
CA ALA A 11 -1.41 1.95 7.96
C ALA A 11 -1.22 2.09 9.49
N ILE A 12 -2.05 1.43 10.30
CA ILE A 12 -1.88 1.38 11.76
C ILE A 12 -0.53 0.77 12.15
N HIS A 13 -0.14 -0.33 11.48
CA HIS A 13 1.13 -0.98 11.76
C HIS A 13 2.32 -0.05 11.50
N ILE A 14 2.39 0.57 10.32
CA ILE A 14 3.48 1.47 9.93
C ILE A 14 3.48 2.74 10.79
N ALA A 15 2.32 3.29 11.10
CA ALA A 15 2.18 4.52 11.87
C ALA A 15 2.69 4.43 13.32
N LYS A 16 3.00 3.24 13.81
CA LYS A 16 3.68 3.08 15.11
C LYS A 16 5.10 3.66 15.12
N LYS A 17 5.73 3.83 13.94
CA LYS A 17 7.11 4.29 13.80
C LYS A 17 7.32 5.41 12.77
N HIS A 18 6.36 5.61 11.87
CA HIS A 18 6.48 6.53 10.73
C HIS A 18 5.21 7.37 10.59
N ASN A 19 5.33 8.53 9.95
CA ASN A 19 4.16 9.31 9.55
C ASN A 19 3.47 8.61 8.39
N VAL A 20 2.16 8.46 8.47
CA VAL A 20 1.35 7.77 7.46
C VAL A 20 0.14 8.62 7.09
N VAL A 21 -0.06 8.81 5.80
CA VAL A 21 -1.32 9.35 5.25
C VAL A 21 -2.13 8.18 4.70
N LEU A 22 -3.28 7.90 5.27
CA LEU A 22 -4.22 6.90 4.79
C LEU A 22 -5.26 7.57 3.88
N TRP A 23 -5.13 7.31 2.58
CA TRP A 23 -6.05 7.83 1.58
C TRP A 23 -7.23 6.89 1.33
N ALA A 24 -8.43 7.48 1.24
CA ALA A 24 -9.62 6.82 0.71
C ALA A 24 -10.38 7.76 -0.23
N ARG A 25 -10.93 7.20 -1.32
CA ARG A 25 -11.66 7.96 -2.33
C ARG A 25 -12.95 8.62 -1.81
N ASP A 26 -13.64 7.96 -0.88
CA ASP A 26 -14.90 8.41 -0.32
C ASP A 26 -14.65 9.37 0.84
N SER A 27 -15.00 10.63 0.64
CA SER A 27 -14.84 11.70 1.65
C SER A 27 -15.71 11.49 2.88
N SER A 28 -16.88 10.87 2.74
CA SER A 28 -17.77 10.56 3.87
C SER A 28 -17.17 9.48 4.76
N HIS A 29 -16.53 8.47 4.15
CA HIS A 29 -15.77 7.44 4.87
C HIS A 29 -14.56 8.05 5.61
N VAL A 30 -13.79 8.91 4.93
CA VAL A 30 -12.67 9.63 5.56
C VAL A 30 -13.15 10.48 6.75
N SER A 31 -14.24 11.23 6.59
CA SER A 31 -14.83 12.03 7.68
C SER A 31 -15.28 11.14 8.86
N GLY A 32 -15.91 10.01 8.56
CA GLY A 32 -16.33 9.04 9.58
C GLY A 32 -15.15 8.49 10.39
N MET A 33 -14.10 8.04 9.68
CA MET A 33 -12.86 7.58 10.29
C MET A 33 -12.17 8.67 11.13
N GLY A 34 -12.20 9.91 10.67
CA GLY A 34 -11.63 11.04 11.39
C GLY A 34 -12.31 11.31 12.74
N LYS A 35 -13.65 11.21 12.79
CA LYS A 35 -14.43 11.39 14.01
C LYS A 35 -14.20 10.30 15.03
N SER A 36 -14.13 9.03 14.60
CA SER A 36 -13.94 7.88 15.49
C SER A 36 -12.47 7.58 15.78
N ARG A 37 -11.53 8.15 15.02
CA ARG A 37 -10.12 7.76 15.03
C ARG A 37 -9.92 6.25 14.86
N SER A 38 -10.79 5.62 14.07
CA SER A 38 -10.81 4.18 13.77
C SER A 38 -11.49 3.93 12.43
N ASN A 39 -11.52 2.67 11.98
CA ASN A 39 -12.27 2.29 10.76
C ASN A 39 -13.33 1.23 11.10
N PRO A 40 -14.47 1.60 11.72
CA PRO A 40 -15.49 0.65 12.13
C PRO A 40 -16.08 -0.17 10.98
N LEU A 41 -16.12 0.40 9.77
CA LEU A 41 -16.69 -0.25 8.59
C LEU A 41 -15.89 -1.48 8.15
N TYR A 42 -14.55 -1.44 8.27
CA TYR A 42 -13.69 -2.49 7.71
C TYR A 42 -12.80 -3.19 8.73
N LEU A 43 -12.49 -2.55 9.86
CA LEU A 43 -11.52 -3.09 10.82
C LEU A 43 -12.00 -3.06 12.27
N GLY A 44 -13.17 -2.43 12.55
CA GLY A 44 -13.68 -2.25 13.93
C GLY A 44 -13.02 -1.07 14.65
N ASP A 45 -13.00 -1.13 15.98
CA ASP A 45 -12.68 0.01 16.85
C ASP A 45 -11.18 0.13 17.18
N PHE A 46 -10.31 -0.40 16.34
CA PHE A 46 -8.86 -0.20 16.53
C PHE A 46 -8.49 1.25 16.29
N ILE A 47 -8.02 1.91 17.36
CA ILE A 47 -7.69 3.33 17.37
C ILE A 47 -6.46 3.61 16.50
N PHE A 48 -6.53 4.66 15.70
CA PHE A 48 -5.42 5.11 14.87
C PHE A 48 -4.32 5.75 15.73
N PRO A 49 -3.04 5.37 15.52
CA PRO A 49 -1.90 6.08 16.11
C PRO A 49 -1.92 7.57 15.75
N GLU A 50 -1.27 8.41 16.57
CA GLU A 50 -1.18 9.85 16.34
C GLU A 50 -0.52 10.19 14.99
N ASN A 51 0.47 9.40 14.58
CA ASN A 51 1.18 9.55 13.30
C ASN A 51 0.37 9.11 12.08
N LEU A 52 -0.91 8.70 12.24
CA LEU A 52 -1.78 8.36 11.12
C LEU A 52 -2.77 9.51 10.87
N THR A 53 -2.63 10.13 9.71
CA THR A 53 -3.55 11.13 9.18
C THR A 53 -4.42 10.55 8.07
N LEU A 54 -5.52 11.22 7.76
CA LEU A 54 -6.51 10.77 6.79
C LEU A 54 -6.65 11.81 5.69
N GLU A 55 -6.75 11.36 4.44
CA GLU A 55 -6.90 12.25 3.30
C GLU A 55 -7.82 11.63 2.22
N ASN A 56 -8.62 12.44 1.54
CA ASN A 56 -9.43 12.01 0.40
C ASN A 56 -8.98 12.64 -0.92
N ASN A 57 -8.12 13.66 -0.89
CA ASN A 57 -7.44 14.18 -2.06
C ASN A 57 -6.14 13.41 -2.30
N LEU A 58 -5.99 12.81 -3.49
CA LEU A 58 -4.82 11.99 -3.81
C LEU A 58 -3.54 12.81 -3.92
N ASP A 59 -3.63 14.04 -4.46
CA ASP A 59 -2.48 14.93 -4.61
C ASP A 59 -1.90 15.27 -3.23
N LEU A 60 -2.74 15.69 -2.29
CA LEU A 60 -2.33 15.99 -0.92
C LEU A 60 -1.82 14.74 -0.17
N ALA A 61 -2.44 13.59 -0.42
CA ALA A 61 -2.01 12.34 0.21
C ALA A 61 -0.62 11.87 -0.25
N THR A 62 -0.15 12.35 -1.40
CA THR A 62 1.13 11.92 -2.00
C THR A 62 2.18 13.01 -2.07
N GLU A 63 1.86 14.24 -1.67
CA GLU A 63 2.73 15.41 -1.81
C GLU A 63 4.11 15.20 -1.17
N ASP A 64 4.14 14.71 0.07
CA ASP A 64 5.38 14.46 0.83
C ASP A 64 5.70 12.96 0.98
N ALA A 65 5.11 12.10 0.15
CA ALA A 65 5.29 10.68 0.28
C ALA A 65 6.66 10.22 -0.25
N GLU A 66 7.42 9.50 0.57
CA GLU A 66 8.66 8.83 0.16
C GLU A 66 8.39 7.46 -0.50
N ILE A 67 7.25 6.85 -0.15
CA ILE A 67 6.80 5.54 -0.68
C ILE A 67 5.27 5.54 -0.75
N ILE A 68 4.72 5.03 -1.84
CA ILE A 68 3.29 4.81 -2.01
C ILE A 68 2.99 3.32 -1.86
N ILE A 69 2.07 2.99 -0.93
CA ILE A 69 1.60 1.62 -0.75
C ILE A 69 0.15 1.55 -1.23
N SER A 70 -0.10 0.84 -2.32
CA SER A 70 -1.43 0.65 -2.91
C SER A 70 -2.07 -0.64 -2.41
N VAL A 71 -3.19 -0.50 -1.70
CA VAL A 71 -4.00 -1.59 -1.15
C VAL A 71 -5.46 -1.45 -1.63
N VAL A 72 -5.62 -0.85 -2.80
CA VAL A 72 -6.95 -0.70 -3.43
C VAL A 72 -7.40 -2.02 -4.06
N PRO A 73 -8.69 -2.25 -4.26
CA PRO A 73 -9.16 -3.40 -5.02
C PRO A 73 -8.53 -3.45 -6.42
N THR A 74 -8.26 -4.66 -6.94
CA THR A 74 -7.64 -4.84 -8.26
C THR A 74 -8.41 -4.12 -9.38
N SER A 75 -9.74 -4.02 -9.28
CA SER A 75 -10.58 -3.27 -10.23
C SER A 75 -10.30 -1.76 -10.27
N GLY A 76 -9.72 -1.20 -9.21
CA GLY A 76 -9.34 0.22 -9.14
C GLY A 76 -7.84 0.47 -9.30
N PHE A 77 -7.04 -0.59 -9.43
CA PHE A 77 -5.59 -0.48 -9.36
C PHE A 77 -5.01 0.34 -10.51
N ARG A 78 -5.37 0.05 -11.76
CA ARG A 78 -4.90 0.80 -12.94
C ARG A 78 -5.21 2.29 -12.82
N SER A 79 -6.45 2.65 -12.52
CA SER A 79 -6.85 4.06 -12.45
C SER A 79 -6.12 4.82 -11.34
N VAL A 80 -5.80 4.15 -10.24
CA VAL A 80 -4.98 4.75 -9.15
C VAL A 80 -3.54 4.92 -9.62
N LEU A 81 -2.94 3.93 -10.29
CA LEU A 81 -1.58 4.07 -10.84
C LEU A 81 -1.48 5.20 -11.87
N GLU A 82 -2.46 5.32 -12.78
CA GLU A 82 -2.54 6.41 -13.76
C GLU A 82 -2.63 7.79 -13.10
N SER A 83 -3.34 7.88 -11.97
CA SER A 83 -3.42 9.12 -11.19
C SER A 83 -2.10 9.44 -10.51
N ILE A 84 -1.46 8.46 -9.88
CA ILE A 84 -0.15 8.61 -9.24
C ILE A 84 0.92 9.01 -10.28
N ASP A 85 0.88 8.40 -11.47
CA ASP A 85 1.87 8.69 -12.53
C ASP A 85 1.82 10.15 -13.00
N LYS A 86 0.61 10.74 -13.03
CA LYS A 86 0.41 12.15 -13.38
C LYS A 86 0.93 13.11 -12.31
N ILE A 87 0.83 12.74 -11.04
CA ILE A 87 1.18 13.61 -9.91
C ILE A 87 2.71 13.62 -9.71
N ASN A 88 3.32 12.46 -9.56
CA ASN A 88 4.75 12.35 -9.27
C ASN A 88 5.34 11.05 -9.83
N LYS A 89 6.32 11.17 -10.73
CA LYS A 89 6.96 10.01 -11.38
C LYS A 89 8.06 9.34 -10.57
N ASN A 90 8.56 9.97 -9.51
CA ASN A 90 9.76 9.50 -8.80
C ASN A 90 9.47 8.71 -7.52
N ILE A 91 8.24 8.77 -6.97
CA ILE A 91 7.92 8.05 -5.75
C ILE A 91 7.73 6.55 -6.06
N PRO A 92 8.46 5.64 -5.40
CA PRO A 92 8.30 4.20 -5.61
C PRO A 92 6.92 3.72 -5.14
N VAL A 93 6.38 2.71 -5.83
CA VAL A 93 5.05 2.15 -5.57
C VAL A 93 5.15 0.68 -5.17
N ILE A 94 4.55 0.34 -4.03
CA ILE A 94 4.36 -1.05 -3.60
C ILE A 94 2.88 -1.35 -3.60
N TRP A 95 2.47 -2.49 -4.14
CA TRP A 95 1.07 -2.91 -4.08
C TRP A 95 0.88 -4.20 -3.30
N ALA A 96 -0.33 -4.40 -2.79
CA ALA A 96 -0.76 -5.62 -2.12
C ALA A 96 -1.96 -6.27 -2.84
N ASN A 97 -2.22 -5.87 -4.09
CA ASN A 97 -3.31 -6.37 -4.91
C ASN A 97 -3.09 -7.85 -5.26
N LYS A 98 -4.20 -8.59 -5.30
CA LYS A 98 -4.22 -10.02 -5.68
C LYS A 98 -5.24 -10.25 -6.79
N GLY A 99 -4.95 -11.19 -7.66
CA GLY A 99 -5.82 -11.58 -8.77
C GLY A 99 -5.61 -10.76 -10.04
N LEU A 100 -6.41 -11.05 -11.06
CA LEU A 100 -6.27 -10.50 -12.41
C LEU A 100 -7.13 -9.25 -12.60
N GLU A 101 -6.66 -8.35 -13.45
CA GLU A 101 -7.44 -7.20 -13.91
C GLU A 101 -8.62 -7.67 -14.76
N LYS A 102 -9.83 -7.20 -14.44
CA LYS A 102 -11.03 -7.51 -15.21
C LYS A 102 -10.93 -6.90 -16.62
N GLY A 103 -11.22 -7.70 -17.62
CA GLY A 103 -11.24 -7.28 -19.03
C GLY A 103 -9.95 -7.52 -19.77
N THR A 104 -8.78 -7.39 -19.14
CA THR A 104 -7.46 -7.65 -19.76
C THR A 104 -6.84 -8.97 -19.32
N ALA A 105 -7.31 -9.53 -18.18
CA ALA A 105 -6.71 -10.68 -17.50
C ALA A 105 -5.23 -10.49 -17.14
N LYS A 106 -4.75 -9.24 -17.05
CA LYS A 106 -3.37 -8.93 -16.66
C LYS A 106 -3.13 -9.11 -15.17
N LEU A 107 -1.96 -9.59 -14.82
CA LEU A 107 -1.45 -9.59 -13.46
C LEU A 107 -1.11 -8.16 -12.99
N PRO A 108 -1.12 -7.86 -11.69
CA PRO A 108 -0.82 -6.51 -11.19
C PRO A 108 0.51 -5.95 -11.66
N HIS A 109 1.57 -6.78 -11.79
CA HIS A 109 2.86 -6.33 -12.30
C HIS A 109 2.81 -5.92 -13.78
N GLU A 110 2.00 -6.60 -14.59
CA GLU A 110 1.81 -6.23 -16.01
C GLU A 110 1.04 -4.90 -16.13
N VAL A 111 0.04 -4.69 -15.26
CA VAL A 111 -0.67 -3.40 -15.17
C VAL A 111 0.29 -2.29 -14.73
N ALA A 112 1.18 -2.57 -13.78
CA ALA A 112 2.17 -1.60 -13.34
C ALA A 112 3.17 -1.25 -14.45
N ILE A 113 3.65 -2.23 -15.22
CA ILE A 113 4.51 -2.00 -16.39
C ILE A 113 3.79 -1.17 -17.47
N ASP A 114 2.53 -1.45 -17.75
CA ASP A 114 1.74 -0.67 -18.72
C ASP A 114 1.65 0.81 -18.35
N VAL A 115 1.45 1.12 -17.06
CA VAL A 115 1.16 2.47 -16.61
C VAL A 115 2.43 3.22 -16.19
N LEU A 116 3.29 2.58 -15.42
CA LEU A 116 4.48 3.20 -14.82
C LEU A 116 5.76 2.98 -15.64
N GLY A 117 5.69 2.14 -16.66
CA GLY A 117 6.85 1.74 -17.47
C GLY A 117 7.68 0.62 -16.87
N ASN A 118 8.70 0.17 -17.60
CA ASN A 118 9.56 -0.93 -17.16
C ASN A 118 10.52 -0.43 -16.05
N PRO A 119 10.51 -1.01 -14.84
CA PRO A 119 11.32 -0.55 -13.70
C PRO A 119 12.83 -0.63 -13.95
N ASN A 120 13.27 -1.44 -14.93
CA ASN A 120 14.67 -1.59 -15.29
C ASN A 120 15.19 -0.50 -16.25
N SER A 121 14.35 0.44 -16.68
CA SER A 121 14.76 1.56 -17.54
C SER A 121 15.17 2.77 -16.68
N ALA A 122 16.22 3.49 -17.08
CA ALA A 122 16.92 4.50 -16.28
C ALA A 122 16.08 5.67 -15.74
N ASN A 123 14.88 5.89 -16.25
CA ASN A 123 14.00 7.00 -15.84
C ASN A 123 12.62 6.53 -15.37
N ASN A 124 12.46 5.24 -15.06
CA ASN A 124 11.18 4.71 -14.68
C ASN A 124 11.04 4.56 -13.18
N ARG A 125 9.79 4.57 -12.74
CA ARG A 125 9.41 4.40 -11.34
C ARG A 125 9.73 2.98 -10.85
N HIS A 126 10.41 2.88 -9.73
CA HIS A 126 10.62 1.59 -9.07
C HIS A 126 9.32 1.11 -8.41
N PHE A 127 9.08 -0.18 -8.47
CA PHE A 127 7.90 -0.76 -7.87
C PHE A 127 8.12 -2.18 -7.33
N GLY A 128 7.20 -2.64 -6.52
CA GLY A 128 7.23 -3.98 -5.96
C GLY A 128 5.87 -4.42 -5.42
N VAL A 129 5.81 -5.64 -4.95
CA VAL A 129 4.62 -6.26 -4.40
C VAL A 129 4.87 -6.75 -2.98
N ILE A 130 3.89 -6.58 -2.10
CA ILE A 130 3.85 -7.25 -0.81
C ILE A 130 2.72 -8.28 -0.83
N SER A 131 3.03 -9.52 -0.48
CA SER A 131 2.08 -10.63 -0.46
C SER A 131 2.37 -11.58 0.69
N GLY A 132 1.38 -12.39 1.04
CA GLY A 132 1.52 -13.41 2.09
C GLY A 132 0.17 -13.86 2.65
N PRO A 133 0.17 -14.93 3.44
CA PRO A 133 -0.99 -15.41 4.18
C PRO A 133 -1.20 -14.53 5.42
N SER A 134 -1.82 -13.35 5.25
CA SER A 134 -1.96 -12.36 6.31
C SER A 134 -3.39 -11.80 6.36
N PHE A 135 -3.93 -11.71 7.56
CA PHE A 135 -5.26 -11.15 7.81
C PHE A 135 -5.15 -9.81 8.56
N ALA A 136 -5.96 -8.84 8.13
CA ALA A 136 -5.98 -7.50 8.72
C ALA A 136 -6.20 -7.53 10.24
N ALA A 137 -7.17 -8.34 10.69
CA ALA A 137 -7.51 -8.47 12.11
C ALA A 137 -6.37 -9.08 12.95
N GLU A 138 -5.56 -9.94 12.38
CA GLU A 138 -4.39 -10.53 13.06
C GLU A 138 -3.28 -9.49 13.22
N LEU A 139 -3.01 -8.74 12.15
CA LEU A 139 -1.97 -7.70 12.17
C LEU A 139 -2.24 -6.64 13.25
N VAL A 140 -3.47 -6.11 13.33
CA VAL A 140 -3.80 -5.08 14.33
C VAL A 140 -3.84 -5.61 15.76
N ARG A 141 -4.15 -6.90 15.96
CA ARG A 141 -4.07 -7.59 17.25
C ARG A 141 -2.66 -7.99 17.65
N ALA A 142 -1.66 -7.58 16.87
CA ALA A 142 -0.26 -7.92 17.09
C ALA A 142 0.04 -9.44 17.07
N LEU A 143 -0.74 -10.22 16.32
CA LEU A 143 -0.43 -11.63 16.11
C LEU A 143 0.71 -11.76 15.08
N PRO A 144 1.52 -12.84 15.17
CA PRO A 144 2.62 -13.07 14.24
C PRO A 144 2.13 -13.09 12.79
N THR A 145 2.70 -12.23 11.96
CA THR A 145 2.36 -12.08 10.55
C THR A 145 3.62 -12.19 9.71
N ALA A 146 3.59 -12.99 8.65
CA ALA A 146 4.70 -13.12 7.72
C ALA A 146 4.26 -12.74 6.31
N VAL A 147 5.08 -11.92 5.64
CA VAL A 147 4.85 -11.46 4.27
C VAL A 147 6.13 -11.50 3.46
N THR A 148 5.99 -11.58 2.15
CA THR A 148 7.11 -11.43 1.19
C THR A 148 6.98 -10.08 0.51
N MET A 149 8.07 -9.33 0.47
CA MET A 149 8.25 -8.14 -0.35
C MET A 149 9.07 -8.52 -1.57
N ALA A 150 8.50 -8.40 -2.75
CA ALA A 150 9.21 -8.70 -3.99
C ALA A 150 9.36 -7.46 -4.87
N SER A 151 10.59 -7.22 -5.34
CA SER A 151 10.93 -6.18 -6.30
C SER A 151 12.21 -6.55 -7.05
N THR A 152 12.33 -6.16 -8.30
CA THR A 152 13.60 -6.25 -9.05
C THR A 152 14.61 -5.22 -8.57
N ASP A 153 14.18 -4.18 -7.87
CA ASP A 153 15.02 -3.19 -7.19
C ASP A 153 15.35 -3.65 -5.77
N LYS A 154 16.63 -3.93 -5.53
CA LYS A 154 17.13 -4.37 -4.21
C LYS A 154 17.03 -3.30 -3.13
N ASP A 155 17.22 -2.03 -3.50
CA ASP A 155 17.15 -0.92 -2.56
C ASP A 155 15.71 -0.70 -2.09
N LEU A 156 14.76 -0.72 -3.03
CA LEU A 156 13.33 -0.68 -2.69
C LEU A 156 12.93 -1.87 -1.80
N SER A 157 13.39 -3.09 -2.14
CA SER A 157 13.11 -4.28 -1.31
C SER A 157 13.65 -4.11 0.11
N SER A 158 14.86 -3.58 0.25
CA SER A 158 15.50 -3.37 1.56
C SER A 158 14.78 -2.28 2.38
N ILE A 159 14.45 -1.15 1.77
CA ILE A 159 13.73 -0.04 2.41
C ILE A 159 12.35 -0.51 2.86
N ALA A 160 11.61 -1.16 1.98
CA ALA A 160 10.27 -1.68 2.27
C ALA A 160 10.30 -2.75 3.36
N ALA A 161 11.28 -3.67 3.30
CA ALA A 161 11.43 -4.67 4.35
C ALA A 161 11.64 -4.02 5.73
N LYS A 162 12.47 -2.99 5.83
CA LYS A 162 12.68 -2.24 7.08
C LYS A 162 11.43 -1.49 7.54
N LEU A 163 10.66 -0.92 6.59
CA LEU A 163 9.42 -0.21 6.87
C LEU A 163 8.37 -1.12 7.53
N PHE A 164 8.23 -2.34 7.04
CA PHE A 164 7.23 -3.29 7.52
C PHE A 164 7.73 -4.18 8.67
N HIS A 165 9.04 -4.47 8.74
CA HIS A 165 9.61 -5.46 9.65
C HIS A 165 9.77 -4.91 11.07
N HIS A 166 8.67 -4.84 11.81
CA HIS A 166 8.71 -4.50 13.23
C HIS A 166 7.55 -5.16 13.99
N SER A 167 7.62 -5.11 15.32
CA SER A 167 6.62 -5.72 16.18
C SER A 167 6.39 -7.19 15.84
N ASN A 168 5.20 -7.52 15.36
CA ASN A 168 4.73 -8.87 15.06
C ASN A 168 4.86 -9.25 13.57
N MET A 169 5.31 -8.33 12.70
CA MET A 169 5.45 -8.61 11.26
C MET A 169 6.87 -8.99 10.88
N ARG A 170 7.01 -10.11 10.19
CA ARG A 170 8.25 -10.57 9.55
C ARG A 170 8.15 -10.39 8.05
N VAL A 171 9.19 -9.83 7.45
CA VAL A 171 9.24 -9.57 6.01
C VAL A 171 10.41 -10.32 5.41
N TYR A 172 10.10 -11.14 4.43
CA TYR A 172 11.09 -11.80 3.57
C TYR A 172 11.20 -11.03 2.27
N THR A 173 12.37 -11.01 1.66
CA THR A 173 12.59 -10.34 0.38
C THR A 173 12.78 -11.34 -0.75
N SER A 174 12.29 -10.99 -1.94
CA SER A 174 12.43 -11.75 -3.19
C SER A 174 12.69 -10.78 -4.36
N ASN A 175 13.28 -11.29 -5.43
CA ASN A 175 13.33 -10.60 -6.72
C ASN A 175 12.25 -11.11 -7.70
N ASP A 176 11.50 -12.13 -7.32
CA ASP A 176 10.40 -12.69 -8.09
C ASP A 176 9.09 -11.94 -7.77
N VAL A 177 8.73 -11.02 -8.66
CA VAL A 177 7.52 -10.18 -8.54
C VAL A 177 6.26 -10.93 -9.02
N VAL A 178 6.41 -12.05 -9.69
CA VAL A 178 5.33 -12.81 -10.34
C VAL A 178 4.89 -14.00 -9.49
N GLY A 179 5.84 -14.70 -8.85
CA GLY A 179 5.68 -15.94 -8.10
C GLY A 179 5.06 -15.88 -6.71
#